data_ed7950a79dfa4080db63f64e17e3df23
#
_entry.id   ed7950a79dfa4080db63f64e17e3df23
#
_cell.length_a   1.000
_cell.length_b   1.000
_cell.length_c   1.000
_cell.angle_alpha   90.00
_cell.angle_beta   90.00
_cell.angle_gamma   90.00
#
_symmetry.space_group_name_H-M   'P 1'
#
loop_
_entity.id
_entity.type
_entity.pdbx_description
1 polymer ?
#
loop_
_entity_poly.entity_id
_entity_poly.type
_entity_poly.pdbx_seq_one_letter_code
_entity_poly.pdbx_strand_id
1 'polypeptide(L)'
;MKSINILIILFLTSTLSIAQSKLKGIVYGLETGNKKSELVGATVVWQGTNNYALADEKGMFEIALPKNYPANLIISFVGYVTDTIEVKSIPTNDKILRVTLPQNNLLEEFVVEAKRSTTYISPMEIRYVQTITEGELRKAACCNLSESFETNVTVDVQYTDAVSGAKKIQMLGLDGVYSQIQFENFPLIRGLSSAYGINYIPGTWVKAINLSKGTGSVMNGFESITGQIDLTLHNPPESDKWYVNLYGNHNGRGEVNLHTTNKISKKLSSMTFLHANNMFLENDHNHDGFLDAPLKQQYTFLNRWNYESKNYEAKFGVRALYEDVDGGTVTGFNKGHESHISNFNTNIKTKWLDVFFKNGFFSKKSPYKSLGIIANAKYYDINADLQNSTYNGVQKTFYVNSIFSTVIKTTDHKLNYGVSL
;
A
#
# COMPACT_ATOMS: atom_id res chain seq x y z
N MET A 1 45.44 43.87 6.65
CA MET A 1 45.19 43.88 5.20
C MET A 1 45.46 42.55 4.47
N LYS A 2 46.38 41.69 4.90
CA LYS A 2 46.62 40.38 4.25
C LYS A 2 45.49 39.37 4.40
N SER A 3 44.72 39.40 5.53
CA SER A 3 43.59 38.46 5.81
C SER A 3 42.33 38.75 5.00
N ILE A 4 42.11 40.00 4.59
CA ILE A 4 40.94 40.41 3.80
C ILE A 4 41.07 39.94 2.34
N ASN A 5 42.30 39.97 1.80
CA ASN A 5 42.57 39.52 0.44
C ASN A 5 42.37 38.00 0.27
N ILE A 6 42.65 37.20 1.30
CA ILE A 6 42.40 35.73 1.29
C ILE A 6 40.90 35.46 1.30
N LEU A 7 40.10 36.19 2.05
CA LEU A 7 38.65 36.04 2.09
C LEU A 7 37.98 36.41 0.76
N ILE A 8 38.46 37.43 0.07
CA ILE A 8 37.97 37.84 -1.24
C ILE A 8 38.33 36.80 -2.33
N ILE A 9 39.52 36.21 -2.26
CA ILE A 9 39.91 35.14 -3.19
C ILE A 9 39.08 33.87 -2.95
N LEU A 10 38.77 33.51 -1.70
CA LEU A 10 37.90 32.38 -1.38
C LEU A 10 36.45 32.60 -1.85
N PHE A 11 35.97 33.85 -1.85
CA PHE A 11 34.60 34.17 -2.33
C PHE A 11 34.52 34.22 -3.87
N LEU A 12 35.62 34.53 -4.57
CA LEU A 12 35.66 34.53 -6.04
C LEU A 12 35.78 33.12 -6.63
N THR A 13 36.27 32.12 -5.87
CA THR A 13 36.39 30.73 -6.36
C THR A 13 35.08 29.92 -6.22
N SER A 14 34.10 30.44 -5.49
CA SER A 14 32.81 29.73 -5.27
C SER A 14 31.79 29.89 -6.41
N THR A 15 32.08 30.64 -7.47
CA THR A 15 31.13 30.91 -8.56
C THR A 15 31.43 30.18 -9.88
N LEU A 16 32.32 29.21 -9.90
CA LEU A 16 32.44 28.32 -11.05
C LEU A 16 31.28 27.26 -11.01
N SER A 17 30.04 27.73 -11.15
CA SER A 17 28.92 26.91 -11.57
C SER A 17 29.21 26.39 -12.96
N ILE A 18 29.64 25.16 -13.10
CA ILE A 18 29.67 24.45 -14.37
C ILE A 18 28.23 24.34 -14.84
N ALA A 19 27.81 25.21 -15.73
CA ALA A 19 26.51 25.13 -16.39
C ALA A 19 26.46 23.81 -17.14
N GLN A 20 25.80 22.82 -16.56
CA GLN A 20 25.60 21.51 -17.18
C GLN A 20 24.71 21.71 -18.40
N SER A 21 25.22 21.45 -19.60
CA SER A 21 24.47 21.59 -20.85
C SER A 21 23.25 20.68 -20.79
N LYS A 22 22.08 21.21 -21.13
CA LYS A 22 20.80 20.50 -21.10
C LYS A 22 20.20 20.39 -22.48
N LEU A 23 19.54 19.27 -22.77
CA LEU A 23 18.67 19.09 -23.92
C LEU A 23 17.28 19.62 -23.57
N LYS A 24 16.72 20.50 -24.41
CA LYS A 24 15.36 21.03 -24.27
C LYS A 24 14.45 20.42 -25.33
N GLY A 25 13.20 20.12 -24.95
CA GLY A 25 12.22 19.60 -25.88
C GLY A 25 10.78 19.84 -25.43
N ILE A 26 9.84 19.48 -26.33
CA ILE A 26 8.40 19.53 -26.08
C ILE A 26 7.80 18.20 -26.48
N VAL A 27 6.94 17.65 -25.63
CA VAL A 27 6.22 16.42 -25.89
C VAL A 27 4.74 16.72 -26.19
N TYR A 28 4.28 16.25 -27.32
CA TYR A 28 2.88 16.33 -27.76
C TYR A 28 2.26 14.94 -27.82
N GLY A 29 0.98 14.86 -27.51
CA GLY A 29 0.14 13.70 -27.77
C GLY A 29 -0.66 13.91 -29.06
N LEU A 30 -0.75 12.87 -29.88
CA LEU A 30 -1.63 12.83 -31.04
C LEU A 30 -2.91 12.07 -30.65
N GLU A 31 -4.01 12.80 -30.48
CA GLU A 31 -5.32 12.21 -30.18
C GLU A 31 -6.02 11.73 -31.48
N THR A 32 -7.02 10.85 -31.31
CA THR A 32 -7.90 10.41 -32.39
C THR A 32 -8.54 11.62 -33.10
N GLY A 33 -8.25 11.84 -34.38
CA GLY A 33 -8.70 13.02 -35.12
C GLY A 33 -7.58 14.05 -35.43
N ASN A 34 -6.30 13.68 -35.32
CA ASN A 34 -5.12 14.51 -35.61
C ASN A 34 -4.96 15.77 -34.73
N LYS A 35 -5.62 15.83 -33.61
CA LYS A 35 -5.49 16.94 -32.66
C LYS A 35 -4.26 16.72 -31.79
N LYS A 36 -3.35 17.70 -31.79
CA LYS A 36 -2.19 17.70 -30.90
C LYS A 36 -2.52 18.36 -29.57
N SER A 37 -2.10 17.73 -28.46
CA SER A 37 -2.19 18.30 -27.11
C SER A 37 -0.84 18.19 -26.43
N GLU A 38 -0.48 19.16 -25.59
CA GLU A 38 0.73 19.11 -24.78
C GLU A 38 0.59 18.02 -23.72
N LEU A 39 1.61 17.15 -23.57
CA LEU A 39 1.61 16.06 -22.60
C LEU A 39 2.34 16.49 -21.32
N VAL A 40 1.57 17.04 -20.39
CA VAL A 40 2.05 17.46 -19.06
C VAL A 40 2.42 16.23 -18.24
N GLY A 41 3.64 16.19 -17.72
CA GLY A 41 4.14 15.06 -16.92
C GLY A 41 4.62 13.87 -17.76
N ALA A 42 4.81 14.03 -19.08
CA ALA A 42 5.48 13.02 -19.87
C ALA A 42 6.89 12.77 -19.31
N THR A 43 7.26 11.51 -19.17
CA THR A 43 8.56 11.10 -18.66
C THR A 43 9.55 11.01 -19.81
N VAL A 44 10.70 11.66 -19.63
CA VAL A 44 11.83 11.65 -20.56
C VAL A 44 13.05 11.12 -19.82
N VAL A 45 13.65 10.03 -20.30
CA VAL A 45 14.77 9.36 -19.60
C VAL A 45 15.84 8.88 -20.58
N TRP A 46 17.12 9.03 -20.22
CA TRP A 46 18.19 8.38 -20.94
C TRP A 46 18.25 6.89 -20.63
N GLN A 47 18.18 6.05 -21.66
CA GLN A 47 18.16 4.59 -21.52
C GLN A 47 19.36 4.08 -20.70
N GLY A 48 19.09 3.25 -19.68
CA GLY A 48 20.11 2.67 -18.82
C GLY A 48 20.70 3.63 -17.78
N THR A 49 20.08 4.81 -17.55
CA THR A 49 20.54 5.78 -16.56
C THR A 49 19.40 6.19 -15.62
N ASN A 50 19.76 6.82 -14.50
CA ASN A 50 18.79 7.47 -13.59
C ASN A 50 18.57 8.96 -13.92
N ASN A 51 19.04 9.43 -15.10
CA ASN A 51 18.89 10.80 -15.52
C ASN A 51 17.56 10.93 -16.29
N TYR A 52 16.59 11.59 -15.66
CA TYR A 52 15.24 11.79 -16.22
C TYR A 52 14.76 13.23 -16.03
N ALA A 53 13.76 13.62 -16.80
CA ALA A 53 13.01 14.84 -16.67
C ALA A 53 11.52 14.60 -16.87
N LEU A 54 10.68 15.45 -16.31
CA LEU A 54 9.24 15.47 -16.52
C LEU A 54 8.84 16.72 -17.29
N ALA A 55 7.92 16.58 -18.22
CA ALA A 55 7.40 17.68 -18.98
C ALA A 55 6.53 18.62 -18.12
N ASP A 56 6.68 19.93 -18.30
CA ASP A 56 5.96 20.99 -17.59
C ASP A 56 4.51 21.17 -18.09
N GLU A 57 3.83 22.22 -17.62
CA GLU A 57 2.45 22.56 -18.00
C GLU A 57 2.27 22.88 -19.51
N LYS A 58 3.36 23.11 -20.23
CA LYS A 58 3.40 23.35 -21.68
C LYS A 58 3.98 22.17 -22.44
N GLY A 59 4.14 21.02 -21.78
CA GLY A 59 4.78 19.84 -22.35
C GLY A 59 6.28 19.98 -22.55
N MET A 60 6.93 21.04 -22.02
CA MET A 60 8.37 21.29 -22.18
C MET A 60 9.17 20.49 -21.14
N PHE A 61 10.33 19.97 -21.56
CA PHE A 61 11.27 19.30 -20.67
C PHE A 61 12.70 19.84 -20.84
N GLU A 62 13.49 19.77 -19.78
CA GLU A 62 14.93 19.99 -19.80
C GLU A 62 15.62 18.82 -19.10
N ILE A 63 16.48 18.10 -19.84
CA ILE A 63 17.23 16.96 -19.31
C ILE A 63 18.73 17.20 -19.48
N ALA A 64 19.53 16.86 -18.45
CA ALA A 64 20.98 16.92 -18.53
C ALA A 64 21.50 15.97 -19.61
N LEU A 65 22.52 16.42 -20.36
CA LEU A 65 23.11 15.60 -21.44
C LEU A 65 23.81 14.35 -20.87
N PRO A 66 23.78 13.22 -21.59
CA PRO A 66 24.47 12.01 -21.21
C PRO A 66 26.00 12.17 -21.37
N LYS A 67 26.75 11.36 -20.63
CA LYS A 67 28.22 11.38 -20.73
C LYS A 67 28.77 10.76 -22.01
N ASN A 68 28.07 9.78 -22.56
CA ASN A 68 28.47 9.01 -23.72
C ASN A 68 27.44 9.09 -24.85
N TYR A 69 27.91 9.05 -26.10
CA TYR A 69 27.10 9.01 -27.32
C TYR A 69 27.52 7.82 -28.20
N PRO A 70 26.63 7.21 -29.00
CA PRO A 70 25.20 7.54 -29.12
C PRO A 70 24.43 7.18 -27.85
N ALA A 71 23.35 7.88 -27.57
CA ALA A 71 22.49 7.64 -26.42
C ALA A 71 21.01 7.66 -26.82
N ASN A 72 20.22 6.75 -26.29
CA ASN A 72 18.78 6.65 -26.55
C ASN A 72 18.00 7.43 -25.52
N LEU A 73 17.16 8.36 -25.99
CA LEU A 73 16.21 9.11 -25.18
C LEU A 73 14.84 8.44 -25.30
N ILE A 74 14.33 7.92 -24.19
CA ILE A 74 13.02 7.27 -24.10
C ILE A 74 12.01 8.30 -23.61
N ILE A 75 10.91 8.47 -24.35
CA ILE A 75 9.83 9.38 -24.01
C ILE A 75 8.54 8.57 -23.84
N SER A 76 7.90 8.67 -22.69
CA SER A 76 6.70 7.89 -22.38
C SER A 76 5.65 8.73 -21.66
N PHE A 77 4.38 8.38 -21.90
CA PHE A 77 3.23 8.94 -21.18
C PHE A 77 2.11 7.93 -21.12
N VAL A 78 1.37 7.90 -20.01
CA VAL A 78 0.27 6.95 -19.82
C VAL A 78 -0.82 7.13 -20.89
N GLY A 79 -1.16 6.04 -21.59
CA GLY A 79 -2.14 6.05 -22.68
C GLY A 79 -1.56 6.43 -24.06
N TYR A 80 -0.24 6.55 -24.19
CA TYR A 80 0.45 6.84 -25.45
C TYR A 80 1.54 5.81 -25.72
N VAL A 81 1.87 5.62 -26.98
CA VAL A 81 2.97 4.73 -27.40
C VAL A 81 4.29 5.39 -27.03
N THR A 82 5.15 4.65 -26.32
CA THR A 82 6.50 5.11 -25.98
C THR A 82 7.34 5.28 -27.23
N ASP A 83 8.06 6.40 -27.34
CA ASP A 83 9.00 6.66 -28.42
C ASP A 83 10.43 6.67 -27.91
N THR A 84 11.38 6.23 -28.76
CA THR A 84 12.81 6.16 -28.43
C THR A 84 13.59 6.84 -29.53
N ILE A 85 14.30 7.93 -29.18
CA ILE A 85 15.07 8.74 -30.09
C ILE A 85 16.55 8.53 -29.85
N GLU A 86 17.28 8.08 -30.90
CA GLU A 86 18.74 7.99 -30.84
C GLU A 86 19.38 9.38 -31.03
N VAL A 87 20.10 9.83 -30.03
CA VAL A 87 20.90 11.07 -30.09
C VAL A 87 22.36 10.71 -30.34
N LYS A 88 22.86 11.03 -31.55
CA LYS A 88 24.20 10.60 -32.03
C LYS A 88 25.36 11.45 -31.54
N SER A 89 25.11 12.71 -31.23
CA SER A 89 26.13 13.66 -30.81
C SER A 89 25.52 14.77 -29.95
N ILE A 90 26.37 15.56 -29.28
CA ILE A 90 25.96 16.73 -28.51
C ILE A 90 25.20 17.70 -29.42
N PRO A 91 23.94 18.07 -29.09
CA PRO A 91 23.21 19.06 -29.86
C PRO A 91 23.93 20.42 -29.80
N THR A 92 24.39 20.90 -30.94
CA THR A 92 25.21 22.12 -31.06
C THR A 92 24.39 23.41 -31.17
N ASN A 93 23.06 23.32 -31.24
CA ASN A 93 22.16 24.48 -31.33
C ASN A 93 21.05 24.38 -30.28
N ASP A 94 20.54 25.51 -29.79
CA ASP A 94 19.35 25.69 -28.95
C ASP A 94 18.05 25.15 -29.58
N LYS A 95 18.16 24.13 -30.44
CA LYS A 95 17.03 23.55 -31.17
C LYS A 95 16.18 22.72 -30.20
N ILE A 96 14.97 23.18 -29.98
CA ILE A 96 13.97 22.46 -29.17
C ILE A 96 13.57 21.17 -29.87
N LEU A 97 13.80 20.01 -29.22
CA LEU A 97 13.38 18.71 -29.70
C LEU A 97 11.85 18.60 -29.59
N ARG A 98 11.16 18.32 -30.69
CA ARG A 98 9.71 18.16 -30.72
C ARG A 98 9.36 16.69 -30.92
N VAL A 99 8.70 16.11 -29.93
CA VAL A 99 8.29 14.69 -29.93
C VAL A 99 6.77 14.62 -29.93
N THR A 100 6.21 13.74 -30.76
CA THR A 100 4.76 13.54 -30.81
C THR A 100 4.49 12.07 -30.57
N LEU A 101 3.86 11.74 -29.45
CA LEU A 101 3.49 10.38 -29.10
C LEU A 101 2.08 10.09 -29.64
N PRO A 102 1.89 9.04 -30.45
CA PRO A 102 0.56 8.61 -30.86
C PRO A 102 -0.20 8.01 -29.68
N GLN A 103 -1.49 8.28 -29.60
CA GLN A 103 -2.35 7.67 -28.59
C GLN A 103 -2.38 6.15 -28.79
N ASN A 104 -2.19 5.41 -27.71
CA ASN A 104 -2.30 3.97 -27.75
C ASN A 104 -3.77 3.56 -27.75
N ASN A 105 -4.36 3.38 -28.94
CA ASN A 105 -5.74 2.93 -29.11
C ASN A 105 -5.90 1.41 -28.98
N LEU A 106 -4.81 0.69 -28.88
CA LEU A 106 -4.79 -0.75 -28.65
C LEU A 106 -4.53 -0.98 -27.16
N LEU A 107 -5.60 -1.26 -26.44
CA LEU A 107 -5.51 -2.02 -25.18
C LEU A 107 -5.17 -3.49 -25.53
N GLU A 108 -4.07 -3.73 -26.22
CA GLU A 108 -3.39 -4.99 -26.14
C GLU A 108 -2.62 -4.96 -24.82
N GLU A 109 -3.01 -5.84 -23.94
CA GLU A 109 -2.36 -6.15 -22.70
C GLU A 109 -0.92 -6.62 -23.00
N PHE A 110 0.00 -5.65 -23.13
CA PHE A 110 1.42 -5.96 -23.07
C PHE A 110 1.71 -6.35 -21.62
N VAL A 111 1.62 -7.63 -21.34
CA VAL A 111 2.21 -8.23 -20.15
C VAL A 111 3.71 -8.08 -20.29
N VAL A 112 4.24 -6.95 -19.86
CA VAL A 112 5.67 -6.81 -19.60
C VAL A 112 5.92 -7.62 -18.33
N GLU A 113 6.26 -8.88 -18.46
CA GLU A 113 6.84 -9.68 -17.38
C GLU A 113 8.24 -9.14 -17.05
N ALA A 114 8.31 -7.96 -16.48
CA ALA A 114 9.47 -7.56 -15.74
C ALA A 114 9.44 -8.40 -14.44
N LYS A 115 10.37 -9.32 -14.26
CA LYS A 115 10.64 -9.97 -12.97
C LYS A 115 11.08 -8.86 -12.00
N ARG A 116 10.11 -8.15 -11.43
CA ARG A 116 10.39 -7.25 -10.31
C ARG A 116 10.83 -8.10 -9.13
N SER A 117 11.81 -7.64 -8.41
CA SER A 117 12.14 -8.21 -7.09
C SER A 117 10.85 -8.31 -6.27
N THR A 118 10.68 -9.40 -5.53
CA THR A 118 9.51 -9.63 -4.67
C THR A 118 9.38 -8.56 -3.58
N THR A 119 10.49 -7.90 -3.27
CA THR A 119 10.54 -6.70 -2.42
C THR A 119 11.39 -5.66 -3.13
N TYR A 120 10.91 -4.44 -3.25
CA TYR A 120 11.63 -3.33 -3.87
C TYR A 120 11.36 -2.00 -3.17
N ILE A 121 12.29 -1.05 -3.34
CA ILE A 121 12.14 0.32 -2.89
C ILE A 121 11.56 1.13 -4.04
N SER A 122 10.47 1.88 -3.79
CA SER A 122 9.87 2.74 -4.81
C SER A 122 10.79 3.93 -5.11
N PRO A 123 11.37 4.06 -6.32
CA PRO A 123 12.19 5.21 -6.68
C PRO A 123 11.36 6.48 -6.96
N MET A 124 10.04 6.36 -7.04
CA MET A 124 9.12 7.46 -7.38
C MET A 124 8.54 8.17 -6.15
N GLU A 125 8.81 7.63 -4.95
CA GLU A 125 8.37 8.23 -3.70
C GLU A 125 9.48 9.07 -3.08
N ILE A 126 9.14 10.28 -2.60
CA ILE A 126 10.09 11.18 -1.89
C ILE A 126 10.57 10.54 -0.58
N ARG A 127 9.76 9.65 0.00
CA ARG A 127 10.06 8.89 1.21
C ARG A 127 10.55 7.50 0.84
N TYR A 128 11.36 6.93 1.73
CA TYR A 128 11.76 5.54 1.62
C TYR A 128 10.53 4.63 1.81
N VAL A 129 9.99 4.12 0.73
CA VAL A 129 8.86 3.18 0.74
C VAL A 129 9.34 1.84 0.22
N GLN A 130 9.29 0.84 1.07
CA GLN A 130 9.55 -0.56 0.72
C GLN A 130 8.22 -1.22 0.35
N THR A 131 8.12 -1.76 -0.85
CA THR A 131 6.94 -2.53 -1.27
C THR A 131 7.23 -4.02 -1.20
N ILE A 132 6.42 -4.74 -0.43
CA ILE A 132 6.37 -6.20 -0.36
C ILE A 132 5.26 -6.65 -1.30
N THR A 133 5.59 -7.43 -2.32
CA THR A 133 4.62 -7.91 -3.31
C THR A 133 4.07 -9.29 -2.95
N GLU A 134 3.03 -9.71 -3.64
CA GLU A 134 2.41 -11.03 -3.51
C GLU A 134 3.43 -12.19 -3.57
N GLY A 135 4.47 -12.07 -4.40
CA GLY A 135 5.53 -13.09 -4.50
C GLY A 135 6.32 -13.30 -3.21
N GLU A 136 6.49 -12.26 -2.37
CA GLU A 136 7.09 -12.39 -1.04
C GLU A 136 6.08 -12.92 -0.03
N LEU A 137 4.85 -12.40 -0.06
CA LEU A 137 3.76 -12.83 0.82
C LEU A 137 3.46 -14.32 0.67
N ARG A 138 3.55 -14.88 -0.54
CA ARG A 138 3.37 -16.32 -0.79
C ARG A 138 4.47 -17.20 -0.22
N LYS A 139 5.70 -16.69 -0.03
CA LYS A 139 6.80 -17.47 0.57
C LYS A 139 6.55 -17.81 2.03
N ALA A 140 5.94 -16.92 2.76
CA ALA A 140 5.65 -17.10 4.18
C ALA A 140 4.40 -17.94 4.44
N ALA A 141 3.72 -18.47 3.40
CA ALA A 141 2.43 -19.21 3.52
C ALA A 141 1.44 -18.48 4.44
N CYS A 142 1.37 -17.16 4.29
CA CYS A 142 0.72 -16.25 5.24
C CYS A 142 -0.78 -16.46 5.32
N CYS A 143 -1.26 -16.89 6.46
CA CYS A 143 -2.69 -17.02 6.72
C CYS A 143 -3.33 -15.68 7.11
N ASN A 144 -2.57 -14.80 7.75
CA ASN A 144 -3.02 -13.45 8.10
C ASN A 144 -1.88 -12.42 7.96
N LEU A 145 -2.23 -11.13 8.12
CA LEU A 145 -1.28 -10.04 7.94
C LEU A 145 -0.10 -10.10 8.93
N SER A 146 -0.30 -10.56 10.16
CA SER A 146 0.80 -10.66 11.13
C SER A 146 1.87 -11.64 10.66
N GLU A 147 1.47 -12.79 10.13
CA GLU A 147 2.38 -13.79 9.58
C GLU A 147 3.12 -13.28 8.34
N SER A 148 2.51 -12.36 7.59
CA SER A 148 3.13 -11.73 6.42
C SER A 148 4.40 -10.92 6.75
N PHE A 149 4.56 -10.51 7.99
CA PHE A 149 5.74 -9.76 8.43
C PHE A 149 6.84 -10.61 9.05
N GLU A 150 6.60 -11.89 9.37
CA GLU A 150 7.58 -12.76 10.02
C GLU A 150 8.89 -12.93 9.21
N THR A 151 8.81 -12.78 7.88
CA THR A 151 9.98 -12.83 7.00
C THR A 151 10.58 -11.46 6.69
N ASN A 152 10.02 -10.37 7.23
CA ASN A 152 10.43 -9.01 6.90
C ASN A 152 11.28 -8.38 8.02
N VAL A 153 12.50 -7.95 7.68
CA VAL A 153 13.43 -7.33 8.65
C VAL A 153 13.03 -5.90 9.09
N THR A 154 11.97 -5.33 8.53
CA THR A 154 11.54 -3.96 8.83
C THR A 154 10.49 -3.90 9.92
N VAL A 155 9.68 -4.96 10.04
CA VAL A 155 8.57 -5.06 10.98
C VAL A 155 8.74 -6.34 11.77
N ASP A 156 8.93 -6.22 13.07
CA ASP A 156 8.99 -7.34 13.98
C ASP A 156 7.57 -7.73 14.42
N VAL A 157 7.33 -9.03 14.51
CA VAL A 157 6.06 -9.58 15.00
C VAL A 157 6.30 -10.34 16.29
N GLN A 158 5.53 -10.02 17.31
CA GLN A 158 5.64 -10.66 18.62
C GLN A 158 4.25 -11.12 19.11
N TYR A 159 4.21 -12.24 19.79
CA TYR A 159 3.03 -12.60 20.57
C TYR A 159 2.90 -11.66 21.78
N THR A 160 1.70 -11.13 22.01
CA THR A 160 1.41 -10.33 23.20
C THR A 160 1.21 -11.21 24.42
N ASP A 161 0.55 -12.34 24.21
CA ASP A 161 0.31 -13.37 25.22
C ASP A 161 0.07 -14.74 24.52
N ALA A 162 0.31 -15.81 25.23
CA ALA A 162 0.12 -17.17 24.74
C ALA A 162 -1.34 -17.62 24.79
N VAL A 163 -2.16 -17.02 25.65
CA VAL A 163 -3.53 -17.48 25.91
C VAL A 163 -4.48 -17.06 24.83
N SER A 164 -4.42 -15.78 24.41
CA SER A 164 -5.25 -15.28 23.31
C SER A 164 -4.63 -15.49 21.95
N GLY A 165 -3.34 -15.83 21.87
CA GLY A 165 -2.59 -15.91 20.61
C GLY A 165 -2.50 -14.59 19.86
N ALA A 166 -2.76 -13.47 20.53
CA ALA A 166 -2.69 -12.15 19.93
C ALA A 166 -1.27 -11.80 19.52
N LYS A 167 -1.11 -11.27 18.33
CA LYS A 167 0.16 -10.80 17.79
C LYS A 167 0.14 -9.28 17.67
N LYS A 168 1.26 -8.65 17.92
CA LYS A 168 1.49 -7.23 17.69
C LYS A 168 2.71 -7.03 16.82
N ILE A 169 2.74 -5.90 16.15
CA ILE A 169 3.92 -5.48 15.38
C ILE A 169 4.74 -4.47 16.17
N GLN A 170 6.03 -4.42 15.86
CA GLN A 170 6.94 -3.37 16.27
C GLN A 170 7.68 -2.82 15.06
N MET A 171 7.85 -1.50 15.04
CA MET A 171 8.65 -0.82 14.04
C MET A 171 9.63 0.12 14.73
N LEU A 172 10.89 0.08 14.31
CA LEU A 172 11.97 0.87 14.92
C LEU A 172 12.07 0.68 16.44
N GLY A 173 11.76 -0.53 16.93
CA GLY A 173 11.81 -0.87 18.35
C GLY A 173 10.66 -0.33 19.20
N LEU A 174 9.64 0.29 18.59
CA LEU A 174 8.46 0.81 19.28
C LEU A 174 7.23 -0.03 18.98
N ASP A 175 6.28 -0.03 19.90
CA ASP A 175 5.02 -0.77 19.81
C ASP A 175 4.18 -0.35 18.58
N GLY A 176 3.39 -1.28 18.07
CA GLY A 176 2.54 -1.10 16.90
C GLY A 176 1.52 0.02 16.98
N VAL A 177 1.16 0.47 18.18
CA VAL A 177 0.28 1.63 18.38
C VAL A 177 0.87 2.94 17.84
N TYR A 178 2.20 3.01 17.69
CA TYR A 178 2.91 4.13 17.08
C TYR A 178 3.07 4.00 15.56
N SER A 179 2.62 2.89 14.98
CA SER A 179 2.62 2.62 13.54
C SER A 179 1.21 2.75 13.00
N GLN A 180 1.04 3.47 11.90
CA GLN A 180 -0.26 3.61 11.28
C GLN A 180 -0.49 2.48 10.26
N ILE A 181 -1.52 1.67 10.50
CA ILE A 181 -1.94 0.63 9.55
C ILE A 181 -3.14 1.16 8.77
N GLN A 182 -2.96 1.24 7.46
CA GLN A 182 -3.94 1.76 6.52
C GLN A 182 -4.41 0.70 5.52
N PHE A 183 -5.60 0.89 5.03
CA PHE A 183 -6.16 0.18 3.90
C PHE A 183 -6.64 1.21 2.90
N GLU A 184 -6.13 1.17 1.69
CA GLU A 184 -6.50 2.12 0.64
C GLU A 184 -6.47 3.60 1.08
N ASN A 185 -5.45 3.97 1.86
CA ASN A 185 -5.20 5.32 2.38
C ASN A 185 -6.19 5.80 3.45
N PHE A 186 -6.92 4.90 4.14
CA PHE A 186 -7.63 5.26 5.36
C PHE A 186 -7.21 4.37 6.53
N PRO A 187 -7.22 4.89 7.76
CA PRO A 187 -6.81 4.15 8.93
C PRO A 187 -7.68 2.92 9.17
N LEU A 188 -7.05 1.74 9.17
CA LEU A 188 -7.75 0.48 9.32
C LEU A 188 -7.83 0.03 10.78
N ILE A 189 -6.70 0.00 11.45
CA ILE A 189 -6.54 -0.48 12.82
C ILE A 189 -6.24 0.73 13.71
N ARG A 190 -7.12 0.99 14.68
CA ARG A 190 -6.96 2.03 15.71
C ARG A 190 -7.90 1.80 16.89
N GLY A 191 -7.54 2.36 18.05
CA GLY A 191 -8.33 2.25 19.28
C GLY A 191 -8.48 0.82 19.74
N LEU A 192 -9.69 0.35 20.01
CA LEU A 192 -9.95 -1.01 20.52
C LEU A 192 -9.44 -2.12 19.59
N SER A 193 -9.41 -1.88 18.28
CA SER A 193 -8.89 -2.87 17.32
C SER A 193 -7.37 -2.99 17.30
N SER A 194 -6.62 -2.14 18.01
CA SER A 194 -5.15 -2.16 17.99
C SER A 194 -4.54 -3.43 18.58
N ALA A 195 -5.23 -4.07 19.52
CA ALA A 195 -4.74 -5.29 20.18
C ALA A 195 -4.76 -6.52 19.25
N TYR A 196 -5.81 -6.67 18.44
CA TYR A 196 -6.05 -7.90 17.67
C TYR A 196 -6.17 -7.67 16.15
N GLY A 197 -6.36 -6.43 15.72
CA GLY A 197 -6.76 -6.07 14.37
C GLY A 197 -5.83 -6.57 13.26
N ILE A 198 -4.56 -6.75 13.55
CA ILE A 198 -3.58 -7.27 12.57
C ILE A 198 -3.87 -8.73 12.19
N ASN A 199 -4.49 -9.51 13.08
CA ASN A 199 -4.85 -10.91 12.83
C ASN A 199 -6.14 -11.06 12.01
N TYR A 200 -6.89 -9.97 11.80
CA TYR A 200 -8.19 -9.99 11.13
C TYR A 200 -8.12 -9.83 9.62
N ILE A 201 -6.93 -9.66 9.07
CA ILE A 201 -6.73 -9.44 7.64
C ILE A 201 -6.11 -10.70 7.04
N PRO A 202 -6.86 -11.44 6.20
CA PRO A 202 -6.32 -12.63 5.55
C PRO A 202 -5.17 -12.25 4.59
N GLY A 203 -4.05 -12.94 4.70
CA GLY A 203 -2.87 -12.68 3.86
C GLY A 203 -3.15 -12.86 2.37
N THR A 204 -4.00 -13.81 2.01
CA THR A 204 -4.41 -14.08 0.63
C THR A 204 -5.22 -12.98 -0.04
N TRP A 205 -5.74 -12.00 0.73
CA TRP A 205 -6.46 -10.85 0.20
C TRP A 205 -5.50 -9.71 -0.22
N VAL A 206 -4.27 -9.75 0.30
CA VAL A 206 -3.28 -8.69 0.15
C VAL A 206 -2.47 -8.90 -1.11
N LYS A 207 -2.50 -7.93 -2.03
CA LYS A 207 -1.69 -7.89 -3.24
C LYS A 207 -0.31 -7.31 -2.99
N ALA A 208 -0.25 -6.26 -2.17
CA ALA A 208 1.01 -5.61 -1.80
C ALA A 208 0.90 -4.90 -0.45
N ILE A 209 2.02 -4.76 0.23
CA ILE A 209 2.17 -3.98 1.45
C ILE A 209 3.24 -2.92 1.21
N ASN A 210 2.88 -1.66 1.39
CA ASN A 210 3.81 -0.54 1.32
C ASN A 210 4.22 -0.14 2.73
N LEU A 211 5.50 -0.24 3.02
CA LEU A 211 6.11 0.09 4.31
C LEU A 211 6.91 1.37 4.18
N SER A 212 6.56 2.39 4.94
CA SER A 212 7.38 3.60 5.08
C SER A 212 7.83 3.76 6.53
N LYS A 213 9.13 4.00 6.75
CA LYS A 213 9.70 4.25 8.08
C LYS A 213 9.62 5.72 8.43
N GLY A 214 9.43 6.00 9.71
CA GLY A 214 9.32 7.36 10.25
C GLY A 214 7.93 7.98 10.07
N THR A 215 7.84 9.29 10.27
CA THR A 215 6.57 10.01 10.22
C THR A 215 5.89 9.90 8.86
N GLY A 216 4.61 9.60 8.85
CA GLY A 216 3.79 9.50 7.65
C GLY A 216 3.53 10.85 6.98
N SER A 217 2.78 10.83 5.88
CA SER A 217 2.28 12.06 5.26
C SER A 217 1.14 12.66 6.08
N VAL A 218 1.14 13.97 6.23
CA VAL A 218 0.01 14.72 6.85
C VAL A 218 -1.33 14.42 6.18
N MET A 219 -1.31 14.02 4.90
CA MET A 219 -2.52 13.63 4.16
C MET A 219 -3.21 12.40 4.77
N ASN A 220 -2.46 11.55 5.45
CA ASN A 220 -2.92 10.29 6.04
C ASN A 220 -3.19 10.42 7.55
N GLY A 221 -3.08 11.63 8.11
CA GLY A 221 -3.25 11.89 9.54
C GLY A 221 -1.92 11.96 10.30
N PHE A 222 -2.00 12.01 11.63
CA PHE A 222 -0.87 12.28 12.52
C PHE A 222 -0.37 11.04 13.29
N GLU A 223 -0.99 9.88 13.11
CA GLU A 223 -0.77 8.69 13.94
C GLU A 223 0.52 7.92 13.61
N SER A 224 1.15 8.23 12.47
CA SER A 224 2.40 7.57 12.05
C SER A 224 3.60 8.23 12.71
N ILE A 225 4.14 7.62 13.76
CA ILE A 225 5.37 8.04 14.44
C ILE A 225 6.54 7.18 13.97
N THR A 226 6.42 5.86 14.06
CA THR A 226 7.48 4.90 13.69
C THR A 226 7.42 4.51 12.23
N GLY A 227 6.23 4.52 11.64
CA GLY A 227 6.03 4.16 10.26
C GLY A 227 4.57 4.04 9.86
N GLN A 228 4.40 3.85 8.57
CA GLN A 228 3.10 3.64 7.95
C GLN A 228 3.12 2.33 7.16
N ILE A 229 2.10 1.52 7.37
CA ILE A 229 1.85 0.26 6.67
C ILE A 229 0.58 0.45 5.86
N ASP A 230 0.67 0.52 4.54
CA ASP A 230 -0.49 0.65 3.66
C ASP A 230 -0.72 -0.65 2.89
N LEU A 231 -1.93 -1.18 3.05
CA LEU A 231 -2.35 -2.45 2.48
C LEU A 231 -3.09 -2.21 1.16
N THR A 232 -2.62 -2.82 0.12
CA THR A 232 -3.31 -2.89 -1.17
C THR A 232 -3.89 -4.29 -1.34
N LEU A 233 -5.20 -4.41 -1.44
CA LEU A 233 -5.87 -5.68 -1.73
C LEU A 233 -5.96 -5.93 -3.24
N HIS A 234 -6.25 -7.18 -3.60
CA HIS A 234 -6.56 -7.53 -4.99
C HIS A 234 -7.70 -6.69 -5.55
N ASN A 235 -7.54 -6.23 -6.78
CA ASN A 235 -8.50 -5.39 -7.49
C ASN A 235 -9.24 -6.19 -8.57
N PRO A 236 -10.54 -5.93 -8.82
CA PRO A 236 -11.31 -6.68 -9.79
C PRO A 236 -10.73 -6.68 -11.22
N PRO A 237 -10.19 -5.56 -11.77
CA PRO A 237 -9.67 -5.54 -13.14
C PRO A 237 -8.46 -6.45 -13.35
N GLU A 238 -7.67 -6.68 -12.32
CA GLU A 238 -6.37 -7.33 -12.38
C GLU A 238 -6.36 -8.75 -11.79
N SER A 239 -7.51 -9.23 -11.32
CA SER A 239 -7.61 -10.50 -10.59
C SER A 239 -8.32 -11.56 -11.41
N ASP A 240 -7.96 -12.80 -11.16
CA ASP A 240 -8.64 -13.98 -11.72
C ASP A 240 -10.11 -13.98 -11.33
N LYS A 241 -10.95 -14.63 -12.18
CA LYS A 241 -12.39 -14.75 -11.92
C LYS A 241 -12.68 -15.50 -10.64
N TRP A 242 -11.90 -16.53 -10.33
CA TRP A 242 -11.99 -17.36 -9.14
C TRP A 242 -10.61 -17.62 -8.58
N TYR A 243 -10.49 -17.50 -7.29
CA TYR A 243 -9.34 -17.93 -6.52
C TYR A 243 -9.81 -18.70 -5.30
N VAL A 244 -9.26 -19.88 -5.12
CA VAL A 244 -9.53 -20.74 -3.96
C VAL A 244 -8.22 -21.15 -3.35
N ASN A 245 -8.08 -20.97 -2.05
CA ASN A 245 -6.94 -21.44 -1.28
C ASN A 245 -7.43 -22.19 -0.06
N LEU A 246 -6.88 -23.37 0.16
CA LEU A 246 -7.14 -24.23 1.31
C LEU A 246 -5.83 -24.45 2.05
N TYR A 247 -5.87 -24.28 3.36
CA TYR A 247 -4.73 -24.52 4.23
C TYR A 247 -5.15 -25.42 5.39
N GLY A 248 -4.25 -26.31 5.81
CA GLY A 248 -4.44 -27.14 6.99
C GLY A 248 -3.11 -27.55 7.59
N ASN A 249 -3.05 -27.71 8.89
CA ASN A 249 -1.86 -28.19 9.59
C ASN A 249 -2.19 -29.28 10.61
N HIS A 250 -1.17 -29.96 11.12
CA HIS A 250 -1.30 -31.06 12.09
C HIS A 250 -1.81 -30.60 13.46
N ASN A 251 -1.71 -29.31 13.79
CA ASN A 251 -2.22 -28.76 15.05
C ASN A 251 -3.73 -28.51 15.03
N GLY A 252 -4.41 -28.87 13.94
CA GLY A 252 -5.86 -28.72 13.80
C GLY A 252 -6.32 -27.35 13.31
N ARG A 253 -5.45 -26.57 12.71
CA ARG A 253 -5.84 -25.33 12.01
C ARG A 253 -6.29 -25.67 10.60
N GLY A 254 -7.47 -25.21 10.23
CA GLY A 254 -8.02 -25.29 8.88
C GLY A 254 -8.47 -23.92 8.38
N GLU A 255 -8.14 -23.57 7.13
CA GLU A 255 -8.54 -22.32 6.52
C GLU A 255 -9.06 -22.50 5.10
N VAL A 256 -10.04 -21.67 4.77
CA VAL A 256 -10.60 -21.55 3.44
C VAL A 256 -10.60 -20.09 3.04
N ASN A 257 -9.98 -19.81 1.92
CA ASN A 257 -9.98 -18.50 1.29
C ASN A 257 -10.61 -18.60 -0.10
N LEU A 258 -11.59 -17.77 -0.37
CA LEU A 258 -12.24 -17.67 -1.66
C LEU A 258 -12.35 -16.21 -2.06
N HIS A 259 -11.94 -15.87 -3.27
CA HIS A 259 -12.38 -14.62 -3.85
C HIS A 259 -12.84 -14.79 -5.29
N THR A 260 -13.82 -13.97 -5.68
CA THR A 260 -14.40 -14.00 -7.01
C THR A 260 -14.56 -12.60 -7.57
N THR A 261 -14.25 -12.45 -8.85
CA THR A 261 -14.31 -11.19 -9.58
C THR A 261 -15.42 -11.23 -10.62
N ASN A 262 -16.27 -10.20 -10.63
CA ASN A 262 -17.34 -10.02 -11.59
C ASN A 262 -17.16 -8.72 -12.36
N LYS A 263 -16.93 -8.79 -13.67
CA LYS A 263 -16.94 -7.64 -14.59
C LYS A 263 -18.37 -7.40 -15.07
N ILE A 264 -19.07 -6.44 -14.46
CA ILE A 264 -20.50 -6.16 -14.75
C ILE A 264 -20.62 -5.34 -16.03
N SER A 265 -19.70 -4.39 -16.24
CA SER A 265 -19.59 -3.60 -17.45
C SER A 265 -18.14 -3.20 -17.71
N LYS A 266 -17.89 -2.47 -18.83
CA LYS A 266 -16.56 -1.91 -19.12
C LYS A 266 -16.04 -0.93 -18.04
N LYS A 267 -16.92 -0.40 -17.20
CA LYS A 267 -16.60 0.59 -16.17
C LYS A 267 -16.86 0.13 -14.74
N LEU A 268 -17.67 -0.92 -14.57
CA LEU A 268 -18.11 -1.39 -13.26
C LEU A 268 -17.71 -2.84 -13.05
N SER A 269 -17.01 -3.09 -11.98
CA SER A 269 -16.61 -4.42 -11.53
C SER A 269 -16.81 -4.57 -10.03
N SER A 270 -17.00 -5.80 -9.58
CA SER A 270 -17.08 -6.13 -8.17
C SER A 270 -16.20 -7.32 -7.82
N MET A 271 -15.78 -7.40 -6.58
CA MET A 271 -15.01 -8.50 -6.04
C MET A 271 -15.52 -8.88 -4.66
N THR A 272 -15.73 -10.16 -4.45
CA THR A 272 -16.16 -10.70 -3.17
C THR A 272 -15.06 -11.58 -2.61
N PHE A 273 -14.73 -11.38 -1.34
CA PHE A 273 -13.76 -12.16 -0.59
C PHE A 273 -14.46 -12.85 0.58
N LEU A 274 -14.12 -14.10 0.78
CA LEU A 274 -14.57 -14.91 1.91
C LEU A 274 -13.35 -15.56 2.56
N HIS A 275 -13.31 -15.54 3.86
CA HIS A 275 -12.29 -16.21 4.66
C HIS A 275 -12.93 -16.89 5.86
N ALA A 276 -12.56 -18.13 6.08
CA ALA A 276 -12.88 -18.88 7.28
C ALA A 276 -11.60 -19.52 7.82
N ASN A 277 -11.35 -19.38 9.12
CA ASN A 277 -10.23 -19.97 9.82
C ASN A 277 -10.72 -20.58 11.12
N ASN A 278 -10.44 -21.87 11.31
CA ASN A 278 -10.77 -22.58 12.52
C ASN A 278 -9.55 -23.30 13.08
N MET A 279 -9.35 -23.21 14.38
CA MET A 279 -8.44 -24.01 15.19
C MET A 279 -9.28 -24.83 16.16
N PHE A 280 -9.36 -26.15 15.94
CA PHE A 280 -10.35 -26.98 16.63
C PHE A 280 -9.75 -28.10 17.47
N LEU A 281 -8.42 -28.32 17.42
CA LEU A 281 -7.77 -29.34 18.25
C LEU A 281 -7.13 -28.68 19.47
N GLU A 282 -7.41 -29.23 20.64
CA GLU A 282 -6.67 -28.89 21.85
C GLU A 282 -5.29 -29.54 21.79
N ASN A 283 -4.24 -28.72 21.88
CA ASN A 283 -2.85 -29.18 21.89
C ASN A 283 -2.19 -28.69 23.18
N ASP A 284 -1.52 -29.60 23.86
CA ASP A 284 -0.71 -29.37 25.05
C ASP A 284 0.50 -30.31 24.95
N HIS A 285 1.49 -29.93 24.15
CA HIS A 285 2.66 -30.76 23.86
C HIS A 285 3.68 -30.76 24.99
N ASN A 286 3.71 -29.71 25.81
CA ASN A 286 4.61 -29.58 26.95
C ASN A 286 4.01 -30.14 28.24
N HIS A 287 2.74 -30.58 28.21
CA HIS A 287 2.01 -31.17 29.34
C HIS A 287 1.91 -30.26 30.57
N ASP A 288 1.83 -28.95 30.37
CA ASP A 288 1.65 -27.97 31.43
C ASP A 288 0.18 -27.71 31.79
N GLY A 289 -0.74 -28.30 31.02
CA GLY A 289 -2.17 -28.19 31.22
C GLY A 289 -2.82 -26.98 30.55
N PHE A 290 -2.06 -26.19 29.81
CA PHE A 290 -2.56 -25.08 29.02
C PHE A 290 -2.56 -25.42 27.53
N LEU A 291 -3.44 -24.77 26.81
CA LEU A 291 -3.46 -24.86 25.34
C LEU A 291 -2.18 -24.18 24.78
N ASP A 292 -1.41 -24.89 23.96
CA ASP A 292 -0.28 -24.33 23.20
C ASP A 292 -0.72 -23.22 22.24
N ALA A 293 -1.95 -23.29 21.74
CA ALA A 293 -2.59 -22.27 20.92
C ALA A 293 -4.09 -22.24 21.23
N PRO A 294 -4.72 -21.07 21.29
CA PRO A 294 -6.15 -20.98 21.58
C PRO A 294 -7.00 -21.62 20.47
N LEU A 295 -8.13 -22.18 20.84
CA LEU A 295 -9.16 -22.58 19.89
C LEU A 295 -9.73 -21.31 19.26
N LYS A 296 -9.96 -21.35 17.96
CA LYS A 296 -10.34 -20.13 17.22
C LYS A 296 -11.37 -20.46 16.15
N GLN A 297 -12.34 -19.57 16.02
CA GLN A 297 -13.27 -19.52 14.89
C GLN A 297 -13.29 -18.09 14.35
N GLN A 298 -12.93 -17.92 13.10
CA GLN A 298 -12.91 -16.59 12.45
C GLN A 298 -13.58 -16.68 11.09
N TYR A 299 -14.50 -15.77 10.85
CA TYR A 299 -15.18 -15.61 9.57
C TYR A 299 -15.06 -14.16 9.12
N THR A 300 -14.55 -13.94 7.92
CA THR A 300 -14.39 -12.60 7.36
C THR A 300 -14.96 -12.53 5.96
N PHE A 301 -15.73 -11.50 5.71
CA PHE A 301 -16.35 -11.18 4.44
C PHE A 301 -15.97 -9.78 4.00
N LEU A 302 -15.66 -9.60 2.71
CA LEU A 302 -15.52 -8.30 2.07
C LEU A 302 -16.15 -8.35 0.69
N ASN A 303 -17.07 -7.43 0.41
CA ASN A 303 -17.52 -7.16 -0.94
C ASN A 303 -17.14 -5.73 -1.33
N ARG A 304 -16.48 -5.58 -2.47
CA ARG A 304 -16.03 -4.28 -2.98
C ARG A 304 -16.44 -4.08 -4.42
N TRP A 305 -16.69 -2.84 -4.77
CA TRP A 305 -17.09 -2.39 -6.09
C TRP A 305 -16.12 -1.33 -6.59
N ASN A 306 -15.73 -1.44 -7.84
CA ASN A 306 -14.89 -0.46 -8.53
C ASN A 306 -15.65 0.09 -9.73
N TYR A 307 -15.73 1.39 -9.80
CA TYR A 307 -16.20 2.10 -10.99
C TYR A 307 -15.07 2.97 -11.53
N GLU A 308 -14.75 2.82 -12.80
CA GLU A 308 -13.67 3.53 -13.46
C GLU A 308 -14.16 4.20 -14.74
N SER A 309 -13.81 5.48 -14.89
CA SER A 309 -14.14 6.27 -16.05
C SER A 309 -13.03 7.30 -16.29
N LYS A 310 -12.98 7.93 -17.47
CA LYS A 310 -11.91 8.86 -17.87
C LYS A 310 -11.62 9.97 -16.84
N ASN A 311 -12.63 10.45 -16.12
CA ASN A 311 -12.51 11.60 -15.20
C ASN A 311 -13.06 11.33 -13.79
N TYR A 312 -13.47 10.10 -13.51
CA TYR A 312 -14.06 9.74 -12.23
C TYR A 312 -13.80 8.29 -11.91
N GLU A 313 -13.32 8.04 -10.71
CA GLU A 313 -13.15 6.72 -10.13
C GLU A 313 -13.90 6.65 -8.80
N ALA A 314 -14.53 5.52 -8.54
CA ALA A 314 -15.16 5.27 -7.26
C ALA A 314 -14.89 3.84 -6.80
N LYS A 315 -14.66 3.70 -5.49
CA LYS A 315 -14.59 2.42 -4.81
C LYS A 315 -15.56 2.45 -3.64
N PHE A 316 -16.33 1.40 -3.50
CA PHE A 316 -17.20 1.17 -2.37
C PHE A 316 -16.97 -0.23 -1.84
N GLY A 317 -17.05 -0.43 -0.53
CA GLY A 317 -16.94 -1.76 0.05
C GLY A 317 -17.60 -1.88 1.41
N VAL A 318 -17.99 -3.12 1.71
CA VAL A 318 -18.53 -3.53 3.01
C VAL A 318 -17.72 -4.72 3.48
N ARG A 319 -17.20 -4.65 4.69
CA ARG A 319 -16.48 -5.72 5.34
C ARG A 319 -17.16 -6.07 6.66
N ALA A 320 -17.28 -7.37 6.93
CA ALA A 320 -17.76 -7.91 8.18
C ALA A 320 -16.80 -8.98 8.69
N LEU A 321 -16.62 -9.04 10.01
CA LEU A 321 -15.83 -10.04 10.69
C LEU A 321 -16.56 -10.50 11.96
N TYR A 322 -16.49 -11.78 12.20
CA TYR A 322 -16.79 -12.43 13.47
C TYR A 322 -15.62 -13.30 13.87
N GLU A 323 -15.19 -13.18 15.11
CA GLU A 323 -14.17 -14.05 15.69
C GLU A 323 -14.56 -14.46 17.10
N ASP A 324 -14.29 -15.72 17.44
CA ASP A 324 -14.45 -16.30 18.75
C ASP A 324 -13.15 -17.06 19.09
N VAL A 325 -12.53 -16.73 20.20
CA VAL A 325 -11.25 -17.30 20.65
C VAL A 325 -11.40 -17.80 22.06
N ASP A 326 -11.16 -19.10 22.25
CA ASP A 326 -11.14 -19.77 23.55
C ASP A 326 -9.71 -20.17 23.91
N GLY A 327 -9.20 -19.67 25.02
CA GLY A 327 -7.87 -19.97 25.53
C GLY A 327 -7.88 -20.40 26.98
N GLY A 328 -6.74 -20.89 27.44
CA GLY A 328 -6.55 -21.29 28.86
C GLY A 328 -6.20 -22.77 29.02
N THR A 329 -6.75 -23.43 30.03
CA THR A 329 -6.44 -24.81 30.35
C THR A 329 -7.17 -25.81 29.44
N VAL A 330 -6.50 -26.94 29.13
CA VAL A 330 -7.09 -28.03 28.33
C VAL A 330 -8.27 -28.69 29.05
N THR A 331 -9.22 -29.21 28.28
CA THR A 331 -10.41 -29.85 28.81
C THR A 331 -10.05 -31.10 29.64
N GLY A 332 -10.46 -31.11 30.91
CA GLY A 332 -10.28 -32.27 31.80
C GLY A 332 -8.92 -32.38 32.45
N PHE A 333 -8.06 -31.37 32.38
CA PHE A 333 -6.75 -31.33 33.03
C PHE A 333 -6.79 -31.69 34.52
N ASN A 334 -7.81 -31.27 35.24
CA ASN A 334 -7.94 -31.54 36.70
C ASN A 334 -8.38 -32.99 37.03
N LYS A 335 -8.57 -33.89 36.07
CA LYS A 335 -9.08 -35.25 36.31
C LYS A 335 -8.02 -36.26 36.80
N GLY A 336 -6.81 -35.84 37.12
CA GLY A 336 -5.78 -36.81 37.55
C GLY A 336 -4.54 -36.25 38.22
N HIS A 337 -4.41 -34.95 38.34
CA HIS A 337 -3.25 -34.32 38.97
C HIS A 337 -3.65 -33.60 40.24
N GLU A 338 -2.95 -33.84 41.33
CA GLU A 338 -2.97 -33.00 42.54
C GLU A 338 -2.31 -31.64 42.26
N SER A 339 -2.69 -30.97 41.19
CA SER A 339 -2.15 -29.69 40.83
C SER A 339 -3.02 -28.57 41.38
N HIS A 340 -2.42 -27.65 42.09
CA HIS A 340 -3.05 -26.41 42.58
C HIS A 340 -3.42 -25.44 41.42
N ILE A 341 -3.41 -25.87 40.20
CA ILE A 341 -3.79 -25.09 39.03
C ILE A 341 -5.31 -25.10 38.94
N SER A 342 -5.92 -23.97 39.27
CA SER A 342 -7.34 -23.74 38.99
C SER A 342 -7.57 -23.64 37.50
N ASN A 343 -8.70 -24.15 36.98
CA ASN A 343 -9.10 -23.95 35.61
C ASN A 343 -9.02 -22.47 35.26
N PHE A 344 -8.22 -22.15 34.27
CA PHE A 344 -8.11 -20.80 33.73
C PHE A 344 -8.70 -20.79 32.32
N ASN A 345 -9.78 -20.07 32.12
CA ASN A 345 -10.46 -19.98 30.84
C ASN A 345 -10.61 -18.54 30.41
N THR A 346 -10.37 -18.29 29.13
CA THR A 346 -10.61 -17.00 28.51
C THR A 346 -11.44 -17.20 27.26
N ASN A 347 -12.41 -16.32 27.05
CA ASN A 347 -13.17 -16.28 25.80
C ASN A 347 -13.22 -14.84 25.30
N ILE A 348 -12.81 -14.63 24.04
CA ILE A 348 -12.78 -13.31 23.41
C ILE A 348 -13.61 -13.37 22.13
N LYS A 349 -14.71 -12.62 22.11
CA LYS A 349 -15.61 -12.48 20.95
C LYS A 349 -15.47 -11.11 20.32
N THR A 350 -15.22 -11.08 19.03
CA THR A 350 -15.08 -9.84 18.27
C THR A 350 -16.06 -9.80 17.11
N LYS A 351 -16.71 -8.65 16.94
CA LYS A 351 -17.53 -8.31 15.78
C LYS A 351 -17.03 -7.03 15.18
N TRP A 352 -16.83 -7.02 13.87
CA TRP A 352 -16.38 -5.84 13.15
C TRP A 352 -17.20 -5.67 11.88
N LEU A 353 -17.82 -4.51 11.73
CA LEU A 353 -18.49 -4.09 10.52
C LEU A 353 -17.85 -2.77 10.03
N ASP A 354 -17.54 -2.70 8.76
CA ASP A 354 -16.80 -1.61 8.16
C ASP A 354 -17.37 -1.30 6.76
N VAL A 355 -17.74 -0.07 6.53
CA VAL A 355 -18.23 0.43 5.25
C VAL A 355 -17.32 1.56 4.80
N PHE A 356 -16.77 1.48 3.60
CA PHE A 356 -15.91 2.52 3.05
C PHE A 356 -16.36 2.96 1.67
N PHE A 357 -16.05 4.21 1.39
CA PHE A 357 -16.33 4.86 0.13
C PHE A 357 -15.18 5.77 -0.27
N LYS A 358 -14.69 5.64 -1.50
CA LYS A 358 -13.57 6.41 -2.01
C LYS A 358 -13.92 6.92 -3.40
N ASN A 359 -13.76 8.23 -3.63
CA ASN A 359 -14.01 8.88 -4.90
C ASN A 359 -12.80 9.69 -5.35
N GLY A 360 -12.50 9.60 -6.62
CA GLY A 360 -11.50 10.41 -7.30
C GLY A 360 -12.12 11.16 -8.47
N PHE A 361 -12.01 12.47 -8.45
CA PHE A 361 -12.43 13.34 -9.54
C PHE A 361 -11.21 13.93 -10.21
N PHE A 362 -11.08 13.74 -11.53
CA PHE A 362 -9.96 14.21 -12.32
C PHE A 362 -10.42 15.31 -13.28
N SER A 363 -9.66 16.41 -13.33
CA SER A 363 -9.99 17.52 -14.22
C SER A 363 -9.81 17.14 -15.69
N LYS A 364 -10.80 17.43 -16.52
CA LYS A 364 -10.74 17.21 -17.96
C LYS A 364 -9.71 18.10 -18.66
N LYS A 365 -9.49 19.33 -18.14
CA LYS A 365 -8.58 20.32 -18.73
C LYS A 365 -7.16 20.22 -18.20
N SER A 366 -7.01 19.70 -16.99
CA SER A 366 -5.74 19.66 -16.26
C SER A 366 -5.61 18.32 -15.54
N PRO A 367 -5.08 17.25 -16.20
CA PRO A 367 -5.03 15.89 -15.63
C PRO A 367 -4.31 15.79 -14.28
N TYR A 368 -3.42 16.74 -14.00
CA TYR A 368 -2.68 16.87 -12.74
C TYR A 368 -3.52 17.45 -11.58
N LYS A 369 -4.76 17.91 -11.84
CA LYS A 369 -5.68 18.37 -10.79
C LYS A 369 -6.68 17.29 -10.48
N SER A 370 -6.71 16.87 -9.22
CA SER A 370 -7.66 15.87 -8.75
C SER A 370 -8.18 16.21 -7.36
N LEU A 371 -9.39 15.72 -7.09
CA LEU A 371 -10.03 15.75 -5.78
C LEU A 371 -10.31 14.31 -5.36
N GLY A 372 -9.71 13.87 -4.26
CA GLY A 372 -10.01 12.59 -3.62
C GLY A 372 -10.90 12.81 -2.40
N ILE A 373 -11.94 12.02 -2.25
CA ILE A 373 -12.81 12.00 -1.06
C ILE A 373 -12.87 10.55 -0.57
N ILE A 374 -12.49 10.34 0.68
CA ILE A 374 -12.53 9.05 1.35
C ILE A 374 -13.47 9.18 2.54
N ALA A 375 -14.39 8.25 2.69
CA ALA A 375 -15.26 8.14 3.87
C ALA A 375 -15.24 6.69 4.36
N ASN A 376 -15.21 6.50 5.68
CA ASN A 376 -15.25 5.19 6.32
C ASN A 376 -16.10 5.27 7.58
N ALA A 377 -16.98 4.29 7.77
CA ALA A 377 -17.74 4.10 8.98
C ALA A 377 -17.47 2.70 9.53
N LYS A 378 -17.12 2.61 10.80
CA LYS A 378 -16.71 1.37 11.46
C LYS A 378 -17.46 1.16 12.75
N TYR A 379 -17.92 -0.06 12.94
CA TYR A 379 -18.43 -0.59 14.21
C TYR A 379 -17.54 -1.74 14.65
N TYR A 380 -16.98 -1.65 15.83
CA TYR A 380 -16.14 -2.68 16.43
C TYR A 380 -16.65 -2.97 17.84
N ASP A 381 -16.89 -4.24 18.14
CA ASP A 381 -17.43 -4.74 19.39
C ASP A 381 -16.55 -5.89 19.85
N ILE A 382 -16.01 -5.78 21.06
CA ILE A 382 -15.21 -6.82 21.71
C ILE A 382 -15.78 -7.15 23.07
N ASN A 383 -15.97 -8.44 23.32
CA ASN A 383 -16.40 -8.98 24.61
C ASN A 383 -15.35 -10.01 25.03
N ALA A 384 -14.62 -9.72 26.10
CA ALA A 384 -13.57 -10.60 26.61
C ALA A 384 -13.89 -11.03 28.04
N ASP A 385 -14.06 -12.31 28.23
CA ASP A 385 -14.16 -12.95 29.55
C ASP A 385 -12.79 -13.53 29.89
N LEU A 386 -12.13 -12.98 30.89
CA LEU A 386 -10.76 -13.32 31.32
C LEU A 386 -10.84 -13.93 32.71
N GLN A 387 -11.40 -15.14 32.80
CA GLN A 387 -11.66 -15.87 34.03
C GLN A 387 -12.54 -15.10 35.05
N ASN A 388 -11.94 -14.27 35.90
CA ASN A 388 -12.61 -13.49 36.95
C ASN A 388 -12.84 -12.03 36.55
N SER A 389 -12.46 -11.65 35.34
CA SER A 389 -12.56 -10.28 34.83
C SER A 389 -13.23 -10.26 33.47
N THR A 390 -14.12 -9.33 33.26
CA THR A 390 -14.77 -9.12 31.95
C THR A 390 -14.38 -7.76 31.41
N TYR A 391 -14.10 -7.72 30.13
CA TYR A 391 -13.87 -6.49 29.39
C TYR A 391 -14.79 -6.42 28.18
N ASN A 392 -15.68 -5.43 28.15
CA ASN A 392 -16.61 -5.20 27.05
C ASN A 392 -16.36 -3.81 26.48
N GLY A 393 -16.14 -3.74 25.18
CA GLY A 393 -15.85 -2.49 24.50
C GLY A 393 -16.57 -2.37 23.17
N VAL A 394 -17.19 -1.21 22.94
CA VAL A 394 -17.79 -0.87 21.64
C VAL A 394 -17.16 0.42 21.14
N GLN A 395 -16.61 0.37 19.93
CA GLN A 395 -16.07 1.54 19.23
C GLN A 395 -16.83 1.78 17.95
N LYS A 396 -17.32 3.01 17.79
CA LYS A 396 -17.90 3.52 16.54
C LYS A 396 -16.99 4.60 16.01
N THR A 397 -16.52 4.46 14.77
CA THR A 397 -15.62 5.42 14.15
C THR A 397 -16.24 5.90 12.85
N PHE A 398 -16.19 7.21 12.64
CA PHE A 398 -16.50 7.83 11.37
C PHE A 398 -15.28 8.63 10.93
N TYR A 399 -14.81 8.42 9.71
CA TYR A 399 -13.64 9.07 9.14
C TYR A 399 -13.97 9.63 7.78
N VAL A 400 -13.61 10.88 7.56
CA VAL A 400 -13.70 11.53 6.24
C VAL A 400 -12.39 12.23 5.95
N ASN A 401 -11.88 12.07 4.76
CA ASN A 401 -10.69 12.77 4.29
C ASN A 401 -10.93 13.28 2.86
N SER A 402 -10.76 14.57 2.67
CA SER A 402 -10.85 15.25 1.37
C SER A 402 -9.49 15.80 1.02
N ILE A 403 -8.93 15.38 -0.10
CA ILE A 403 -7.58 15.74 -0.55
C ILE A 403 -7.66 16.31 -1.95
N PHE A 404 -7.24 17.55 -2.12
CA PHE A 404 -7.06 18.16 -3.43
C PHE A 404 -5.57 18.13 -3.80
N SER A 405 -5.28 17.67 -5.01
CA SER A 405 -3.92 17.59 -5.56
C SER A 405 -3.78 18.48 -6.78
N THR A 406 -2.68 19.20 -6.87
CA THR A 406 -2.33 20.03 -8.02
C THR A 406 -0.81 20.13 -8.14
N VAL A 407 -0.32 20.72 -9.23
CA VAL A 407 1.10 21.03 -9.44
C VAL A 407 1.33 22.52 -9.46
N ILE A 408 2.52 22.96 -9.06
CA ILE A 408 2.95 24.35 -9.09
C ILE A 408 4.04 24.49 -10.15
N LYS A 409 3.75 25.17 -11.26
CA LYS A 409 4.65 25.41 -12.41
C LYS A 409 5.07 24.14 -13.14
N THR A 410 5.77 23.21 -12.47
CA THR A 410 6.28 21.96 -13.02
C THR A 410 5.72 20.77 -12.24
N THR A 411 5.74 19.58 -12.82
CA THR A 411 5.32 18.32 -12.16
C THR A 411 6.25 17.90 -11.01
N ASP A 412 7.42 18.53 -10.88
CA ASP A 412 8.35 18.32 -9.76
C ASP A 412 7.80 18.89 -8.44
N HIS A 413 6.89 19.86 -8.52
CA HIS A 413 6.28 20.52 -7.37
C HIS A 413 4.81 20.18 -7.24
N LYS A 414 4.51 19.08 -6.54
CA LYS A 414 3.13 18.69 -6.22
C LYS A 414 2.67 19.38 -4.94
N LEU A 415 1.49 19.97 -4.98
CA LEU A 415 0.80 20.53 -3.82
C LEU A 415 -0.42 19.69 -3.51
N ASN A 416 -0.48 19.16 -2.29
CA ASN A 416 -1.65 18.47 -1.76
C ASN A 416 -2.15 19.25 -0.55
N TYR A 417 -3.45 19.51 -0.50
CA TYR A 417 -4.10 20.12 0.66
C TYR A 417 -5.50 19.53 0.83
N GLY A 418 -5.97 19.55 2.06
CA GLY A 418 -7.27 18.94 2.35
C GLY A 418 -7.65 19.07 3.81
N VAL A 419 -8.73 18.38 4.14
CA VAL A 419 -9.29 18.33 5.49
C VAL A 419 -9.67 16.91 5.81
N SER A 420 -9.32 16.46 7.03
CA SER A 420 -9.73 15.16 7.58
C SER A 420 -10.46 15.33 8.90
N LEU A 421 -11.47 14.50 9.12
CA LEU A 421 -12.28 14.43 10.33
C LEU A 421 -12.30 12.99 10.84
#